data_bcb78767d56f97f56a00265e6f372084
#
_entry.id   bcb78767d56f97f56a00265e6f372084
#
_cell.length_a   1.000
_cell.length_b   1.000
_cell.length_c   1.000
_cell.angle_alpha   90.00
_cell.angle_beta   90.00
_cell.angle_gamma   90.00
#
_symmetry.space_group_name_H-M   'P 1'
#
loop_
_entity.id
_entity.type
_entity.pdbx_description
1 polymer ?
#
loop_
_entity_poly.entity_id
_entity_poly.type
_entity_poly.pdbx_seq_one_letter_code
_entity_poly.pdbx_strand_id
1 'polypeptide(L)'
;MTSVLPGRRDATWLVALAAALWGLDGLLRTPLATELAPGTVVLWEHVIALAVLLPWVPGALRAFARCSWRDRAAVVAIGVGASAVATALFTQAFTLAQRSGDFVTPLVLQKLQPVVAIALAVVVLHERLRPRFAIFVLPALAGAWLMTFADPLQLRIAEVQPALLAIGAAVLWGAGTVLGRLVSPSLAPRDLTTLRFGFGLPGALAVVWVTGAPVAPGWANVPGLLLLALIPGLLGLALYYRALRSTPASRATLGELAFPATSALVGVAFLGTTLTGTQWLGLVVVAATVTLLGWHESRREPAVAPAPADPADGALVAVRAPGH
;
A
#
# COMPACT_ATOMS: atom_id res chain seq x y z
N MET A 1 3.73 4.91 -22.80
CA MET A 1 2.28 4.62 -22.83
C MET A 1 2.06 3.34 -22.04
N THR A 2 1.74 3.45 -20.76
CA THR A 2 1.34 2.30 -19.94
C THR A 2 -0.08 1.92 -20.34
N SER A 3 -0.20 0.97 -21.23
CA SER A 3 -1.47 0.38 -21.62
C SER A 3 -2.07 -0.31 -20.40
N VAL A 4 -3.16 0.22 -19.86
CA VAL A 4 -4.08 -0.56 -19.05
C VAL A 4 -4.51 -1.73 -19.95
N LEU A 5 -4.22 -2.95 -19.52
CA LEU A 5 -4.65 -4.14 -20.26
C LEU A 5 -6.15 -4.02 -20.51
N PRO A 6 -6.63 -4.10 -21.78
CA PRO A 6 -8.04 -3.92 -22.09
C PRO A 6 -8.88 -4.99 -21.36
N GLY A 7 -9.95 -4.58 -20.69
CA GLY A 7 -10.95 -5.46 -20.09
C GLY A 7 -10.87 -5.75 -18.58
N ARG A 8 -9.91 -5.18 -17.81
CA ARG A 8 -9.90 -5.34 -16.36
C ARG A 8 -10.66 -4.21 -15.67
N ARG A 9 -11.69 -4.58 -14.90
CA ARG A 9 -12.42 -3.64 -14.01
C ARG A 9 -11.44 -3.05 -12.99
N ASP A 10 -11.59 -1.77 -12.69
CA ASP A 10 -10.88 -1.10 -11.60
C ASP A 10 -11.13 -1.82 -10.28
N ALA A 11 -10.08 -2.03 -9.50
CA ALA A 11 -10.13 -2.78 -8.25
C ALA A 11 -9.81 -1.91 -7.03
N THR A 12 -10.17 -0.62 -7.06
CA THR A 12 -9.99 0.32 -5.92
C THR A 12 -10.61 -0.23 -4.63
N TRP A 13 -11.78 -0.89 -4.70
CA TRP A 13 -12.39 -1.54 -3.54
C TRP A 13 -11.50 -2.65 -2.94
N LEU A 14 -10.76 -3.38 -3.79
CA LEU A 14 -9.84 -4.42 -3.32
C LEU A 14 -8.60 -3.82 -2.67
N VAL A 15 -8.15 -2.64 -3.15
CA VAL A 15 -7.12 -1.85 -2.44
C VAL A 15 -7.63 -1.45 -1.07
N ALA A 16 -8.84 -0.92 -0.97
CA ALA A 16 -9.43 -0.51 0.30
C ALA A 16 -9.58 -1.70 1.27
N LEU A 17 -9.98 -2.87 0.78
CA LEU A 17 -10.04 -4.09 1.59
C LEU A 17 -8.65 -4.52 2.08
N ALA A 18 -7.64 -4.51 1.22
CA ALA A 18 -6.26 -4.80 1.62
C ALA A 18 -5.75 -3.82 2.68
N ALA A 19 -6.04 -2.54 2.49
CA ALA A 19 -5.69 -1.48 3.44
C ALA A 19 -6.46 -1.61 4.77
N ALA A 20 -7.71 -2.05 4.74
CA ALA A 20 -8.48 -2.35 5.95
C ALA A 20 -7.86 -3.52 6.75
N LEU A 21 -7.32 -4.55 6.08
CA LEU A 21 -6.56 -5.61 6.76
C LEU A 21 -5.30 -5.05 7.44
N TRP A 22 -4.61 -4.10 6.80
CA TRP A 22 -3.50 -3.39 7.46
C TRP A 22 -3.96 -2.61 8.69
N GLY A 23 -5.21 -2.12 8.71
CA GLY A 23 -5.78 -1.46 9.88
C GLY A 23 -5.88 -2.34 11.12
N LEU A 24 -5.84 -3.66 10.98
CA LEU A 24 -5.75 -4.62 12.08
C LEU A 24 -4.34 -4.72 12.68
N ASP A 25 -3.32 -4.18 12.01
CA ASP A 25 -1.93 -4.25 12.45
C ASP A 25 -1.77 -3.74 13.89
N GLY A 26 -2.36 -2.61 14.23
CA GLY A 26 -2.28 -2.04 15.57
C GLY A 26 -2.79 -2.97 16.67
N LEU A 27 -3.87 -3.71 16.41
CA LEU A 27 -4.42 -4.67 17.38
C LEU A 27 -3.45 -5.83 17.62
N LEU A 28 -2.81 -6.33 16.57
CA LEU A 28 -1.91 -7.48 16.64
C LEU A 28 -0.50 -7.08 17.08
N ARG A 29 -0.04 -5.91 16.67
CA ARG A 29 1.31 -5.40 16.94
C ARG A 29 1.46 -4.84 18.35
N THR A 30 0.43 -4.19 18.90
CA THR A 30 0.53 -3.53 20.21
C THR A 30 0.99 -4.49 21.33
N PRO A 31 0.42 -5.69 21.50
CA PRO A 31 0.91 -6.63 22.51
C PRO A 31 2.36 -7.08 22.25
N LEU A 32 2.74 -7.27 20.99
CA LEU A 32 4.10 -7.68 20.64
C LEU A 32 5.12 -6.56 20.91
N ALA A 33 4.74 -5.30 20.67
CA ALA A 33 5.61 -4.14 20.86
C ALA A 33 5.95 -3.85 22.34
N THR A 34 5.20 -4.42 23.28
CA THR A 34 5.52 -4.33 24.72
C THR A 34 6.65 -5.28 25.13
N GLU A 35 6.85 -6.39 24.38
CA GLU A 35 7.80 -7.45 24.72
C GLU A 35 8.97 -7.54 23.74
N LEU A 36 8.76 -7.14 22.49
CA LEU A 36 9.72 -7.29 21.40
C LEU A 36 10.22 -5.95 20.88
N ALA A 37 11.50 -5.91 20.57
CA ALA A 37 12.05 -4.78 19.80
C ALA A 37 11.40 -4.72 18.40
N PRO A 38 11.14 -3.51 17.87
CA PRO A 38 10.51 -3.36 16.55
C PRO A 38 11.23 -4.08 15.42
N GLY A 39 12.57 -4.08 15.43
CA GLY A 39 13.37 -4.82 14.45
C GLY A 39 13.12 -6.33 14.48
N THR A 40 12.93 -6.90 15.67
CA THR A 40 12.60 -8.33 15.86
C THR A 40 11.25 -8.65 15.24
N VAL A 41 10.24 -7.82 15.48
CA VAL A 41 8.89 -8.00 14.90
C VAL A 41 8.97 -7.99 13.37
N VAL A 42 9.59 -6.95 12.78
CA VAL A 42 9.74 -6.84 11.32
C VAL A 42 10.52 -8.00 10.72
N LEU A 43 11.59 -8.46 11.38
CA LEU A 43 12.35 -9.62 10.93
C LEU A 43 11.45 -10.87 10.87
N TRP A 44 10.68 -11.16 11.92
CA TRP A 44 9.85 -12.34 11.96
C TRP A 44 8.64 -12.25 11.04
N GLU A 45 8.09 -11.08 10.79
CA GLU A 45 7.08 -10.88 9.72
C GLU A 45 7.64 -11.35 8.36
N HIS A 46 8.89 -10.96 8.03
CA HIS A 46 9.52 -11.38 6.77
C HIS A 46 9.86 -12.87 6.75
N VAL A 47 10.38 -13.42 7.84
CA VAL A 47 10.71 -14.85 7.97
C VAL A 47 9.46 -15.70 7.79
N ILE A 48 8.39 -15.40 8.53
CA ILE A 48 7.13 -16.18 8.48
C ILE A 48 6.49 -16.07 7.10
N ALA A 49 6.36 -14.86 6.56
CA ALA A 49 5.78 -14.66 5.23
C ALA A 49 6.58 -15.39 4.15
N LEU A 50 7.91 -15.30 4.20
CA LEU A 50 8.78 -15.99 3.23
C LEU A 50 8.75 -17.50 3.40
N ALA A 51 8.65 -18.03 4.64
CA ALA A 51 8.49 -19.47 4.90
C ALA A 51 7.22 -20.01 4.23
N VAL A 52 6.09 -19.28 4.33
CA VAL A 52 4.85 -19.65 3.64
C VAL A 52 5.01 -19.55 2.13
N LEU A 53 5.73 -18.56 1.64
CA LEU A 53 5.95 -18.33 0.21
C LEU A 53 7.07 -19.19 -0.39
N LEU A 54 7.79 -19.96 0.40
CA LEU A 54 8.95 -20.76 -0.01
C LEU A 54 8.72 -21.62 -1.28
N PRO A 55 7.56 -22.31 -1.45
CA PRO A 55 7.31 -23.09 -2.66
C PRO A 55 7.29 -22.25 -3.96
N TRP A 56 7.00 -20.96 -3.85
CA TRP A 56 6.91 -20.04 -5.00
C TRP A 56 8.22 -19.29 -5.28
N VAL A 57 9.19 -19.31 -4.36
CA VAL A 57 10.49 -18.62 -4.52
C VAL A 57 11.20 -18.99 -5.83
N PRO A 58 11.35 -20.28 -6.23
CA PRO A 58 12.04 -20.59 -7.48
C PRO A 58 11.32 -20.05 -8.72
N GLY A 59 9.98 -20.01 -8.69
CA GLY A 59 9.16 -19.43 -9.75
C GLY A 59 9.33 -17.91 -9.83
N ALA A 60 9.24 -17.24 -8.69
CA ALA A 60 9.40 -15.80 -8.57
C ALA A 60 10.80 -15.32 -8.99
N LEU A 61 11.86 -16.04 -8.61
CA LEU A 61 13.24 -15.74 -9.05
C LEU A 61 13.40 -15.92 -10.58
N ARG A 62 12.79 -16.95 -11.18
CA ARG A 62 12.80 -17.11 -12.64
C ARG A 62 12.04 -15.99 -13.34
N ALA A 63 10.90 -15.55 -12.79
CA ALA A 63 10.15 -14.42 -13.30
C ALA A 63 10.96 -13.12 -13.17
N PHE A 64 11.59 -12.88 -12.02
CA PHE A 64 12.49 -11.75 -11.77
C PHE A 64 13.67 -11.71 -12.76
N ALA A 65 14.31 -12.86 -13.01
CA ALA A 65 15.43 -12.94 -13.96
C ALA A 65 15.03 -12.60 -15.40
N ARG A 66 13.75 -12.74 -15.78
CA ARG A 66 13.22 -12.37 -17.09
C ARG A 66 12.80 -10.91 -17.19
N CYS A 67 12.69 -10.21 -16.07
CA CYS A 67 12.32 -8.81 -16.05
C CYS A 67 13.44 -7.92 -16.61
N SER A 68 13.04 -6.74 -17.09
CA SER A 68 13.98 -5.68 -17.44
C SER A 68 14.83 -5.27 -16.24
N TRP A 69 15.99 -4.66 -16.46
CA TRP A 69 16.83 -4.16 -15.36
C TRP A 69 16.08 -3.11 -14.51
N ARG A 70 15.20 -2.31 -15.13
CA ARG A 70 14.37 -1.31 -14.44
C ARG A 70 13.36 -1.97 -13.50
N ASP A 71 12.68 -3.00 -13.97
CA ASP A 71 11.73 -3.76 -13.14
C ASP A 71 12.46 -4.46 -11.99
N ARG A 72 13.65 -5.04 -12.25
CA ARG A 72 14.46 -5.67 -11.20
C ARG A 72 14.89 -4.67 -10.14
N ALA A 73 15.37 -3.49 -10.55
CA ALA A 73 15.72 -2.42 -9.62
C ALA A 73 14.50 -1.95 -8.80
N ALA A 74 13.33 -1.82 -9.44
CA ALA A 74 12.09 -1.46 -8.76
C ALA A 74 11.67 -2.51 -7.72
N VAL A 75 11.77 -3.81 -8.04
CA VAL A 75 11.44 -4.91 -7.11
C VAL A 75 12.37 -4.90 -5.90
N VAL A 76 13.68 -4.73 -6.11
CA VAL A 76 14.64 -4.61 -5.01
C VAL A 76 14.35 -3.37 -4.15
N ALA A 77 14.06 -2.23 -4.78
CA ALA A 77 13.70 -1.00 -4.08
C ALA A 77 12.40 -1.16 -3.26
N ILE A 78 11.41 -1.93 -3.74
CA ILE A 78 10.22 -2.27 -2.98
C ILE A 78 10.57 -3.11 -1.75
N GLY A 79 11.36 -4.19 -1.93
CA GLY A 79 11.71 -5.10 -0.84
C GLY A 79 12.57 -4.42 0.22
N VAL A 80 13.69 -3.82 -0.17
CA VAL A 80 14.61 -3.17 0.76
C VAL A 80 14.05 -1.83 1.25
N GLY A 81 13.63 -0.96 0.31
CA GLY A 81 13.21 0.40 0.63
C GLY A 81 11.85 0.46 1.31
N ALA A 82 10.79 0.06 0.60
CA ALA A 82 9.43 0.21 1.09
C ALA A 82 9.03 -0.83 2.15
N SER A 83 9.71 -1.97 2.25
CA SER A 83 9.41 -2.99 3.27
C SER A 83 10.29 -2.81 4.51
N ALA A 84 11.60 -2.89 4.39
CA ALA A 84 12.50 -2.87 5.54
C ALA A 84 12.86 -1.45 6.00
N VAL A 85 13.44 -0.62 5.10
CA VAL A 85 13.96 0.70 5.46
C VAL A 85 12.84 1.65 5.88
N ALA A 86 11.74 1.73 5.13
CA ALA A 86 10.62 2.61 5.47
C ALA A 86 10.05 2.27 6.86
N THR A 87 9.88 0.98 7.16
CA THR A 87 9.39 0.53 8.46
C THR A 87 10.37 0.87 9.58
N ALA A 88 11.67 0.71 9.32
CA ALA A 88 12.71 1.08 10.29
C ALA A 88 12.73 2.59 10.57
N LEU A 89 12.67 3.43 9.52
CA LEU A 89 12.62 4.89 9.65
C LEU A 89 11.39 5.34 10.44
N PHE A 90 10.21 4.78 10.13
CA PHE A 90 8.97 5.12 10.83
C PHE A 90 9.01 4.69 12.30
N THR A 91 9.50 3.48 12.58
CA THR A 91 9.64 2.98 13.93
C THR A 91 10.61 3.85 14.74
N GLN A 92 11.74 4.22 14.14
CA GLN A 92 12.71 5.11 14.79
C GLN A 92 12.12 6.50 15.03
N ALA A 93 11.38 7.05 14.06
CA ALA A 93 10.66 8.31 14.23
C ALA A 93 9.71 8.25 15.44
N PHE A 94 8.97 7.16 15.55
CA PHE A 94 8.02 6.94 16.62
C PHE A 94 8.71 6.82 17.99
N THR A 95 9.79 6.05 18.06
CA THR A 95 10.58 5.87 19.29
C THR A 95 11.19 7.18 19.78
N LEU A 96 11.72 8.01 18.89
CA LEU A 96 12.25 9.32 19.26
C LEU A 96 11.16 10.27 19.72
N ALA A 97 10.06 10.32 19.00
CA ALA A 97 8.91 11.14 19.33
C ALA A 97 8.26 10.76 20.68
N GLN A 98 8.27 9.49 21.05
CA GLN A 98 7.82 9.05 22.38
C GLN A 98 8.64 9.66 23.51
N ARG A 99 9.95 9.82 23.32
CA ARG A 99 10.84 10.39 24.35
C ARG A 99 10.55 11.87 24.61
N SER A 100 10.08 12.61 23.61
CA SER A 100 9.69 14.02 23.72
C SER A 100 8.20 14.21 24.02
N GLY A 101 7.41 13.12 24.11
CA GLY A 101 5.97 13.17 24.29
C GLY A 101 5.19 13.60 23.03
N ASP A 102 5.86 13.69 21.87
CA ASP A 102 5.25 14.06 20.60
C ASP A 102 4.90 12.84 19.75
N PHE A 103 3.79 12.19 20.08
CA PHE A 103 3.29 11.06 19.27
C PHE A 103 2.66 11.48 17.94
N VAL A 104 2.38 12.77 17.79
CA VAL A 104 1.57 13.29 16.68
C VAL A 104 2.39 13.47 15.42
N THR A 105 3.57 14.07 15.53
CA THR A 105 4.41 14.42 14.37
C THR A 105 4.68 13.25 13.42
N PRO A 106 5.13 12.05 13.83
CA PRO A 106 5.36 10.94 12.90
C PRO A 106 4.08 10.46 12.20
N LEU A 107 2.97 10.41 12.93
CA LEU A 107 1.68 9.98 12.36
C LEU A 107 1.16 10.94 11.30
N VAL A 108 1.35 12.25 11.53
CA VAL A 108 0.95 13.30 10.60
C VAL A 108 1.76 13.25 9.33
N LEU A 109 3.08 13.24 9.47
CA LEU A 109 3.98 13.32 8.34
C LEU A 109 3.93 12.06 7.47
N GLN A 110 3.59 10.90 8.04
CA GLN A 110 3.25 9.71 7.28
C GLN A 110 2.07 9.94 6.33
N LYS A 111 1.10 10.80 6.68
CA LYS A 111 -0.05 11.12 5.80
C LYS A 111 0.33 11.92 4.54
N LEU A 112 1.58 12.31 4.40
CA LEU A 112 2.13 12.81 3.14
C LEU A 112 2.32 11.70 2.09
N GLN A 113 2.30 10.41 2.50
CA GLN A 113 2.42 9.26 1.58
C GLN A 113 1.51 9.35 0.36
N PRO A 114 0.19 9.63 0.46
CA PRO A 114 -0.68 9.77 -0.70
C PRO A 114 -0.25 10.91 -1.64
N VAL A 115 0.18 12.04 -1.09
CA VAL A 115 0.66 13.17 -1.89
C VAL A 115 1.90 12.78 -2.69
N VAL A 116 2.87 12.14 -2.02
CA VAL A 116 4.10 11.62 -2.65
C VAL A 116 3.78 10.57 -3.72
N ALA A 117 2.90 9.62 -3.41
CA ALA A 117 2.52 8.57 -4.36
C ALA A 117 1.82 9.15 -5.60
N ILE A 118 0.92 10.14 -5.44
CA ILE A 118 0.27 10.82 -6.56
C ILE A 118 1.31 11.59 -7.40
N ALA A 119 2.20 12.34 -6.77
CA ALA A 119 3.26 13.06 -7.47
C ALA A 119 4.17 12.10 -8.26
N LEU A 120 4.63 11.02 -7.63
CA LEU A 120 5.44 10.00 -8.29
C LEU A 120 4.67 9.26 -9.39
N ALA A 121 3.37 9.00 -9.23
CA ALA A 121 2.56 8.37 -10.28
C ALA A 121 2.48 9.26 -11.53
N VAL A 122 2.38 10.58 -11.37
CA VAL A 122 2.43 11.52 -12.50
C VAL A 122 3.80 11.52 -13.15
N VAL A 123 4.88 11.59 -12.37
CA VAL A 123 6.25 11.73 -12.91
C VAL A 123 6.78 10.41 -13.48
N VAL A 124 6.61 9.29 -12.76
CA VAL A 124 7.22 8.00 -13.10
C VAL A 124 6.34 7.18 -14.04
N LEU A 125 5.04 7.16 -13.78
CA LEU A 125 4.08 6.36 -14.56
C LEU A 125 3.38 7.19 -15.65
N HIS A 126 3.60 8.51 -15.68
CA HIS A 126 2.93 9.46 -16.58
C HIS A 126 1.40 9.36 -16.46
N GLU A 127 0.89 9.08 -15.24
CA GLU A 127 -0.53 9.04 -14.99
C GLU A 127 -1.14 10.44 -15.18
N ARG A 128 -2.17 10.53 -16.01
CA ARG A 128 -2.92 11.77 -16.23
C ARG A 128 -4.01 11.88 -15.17
N LEU A 129 -3.84 12.82 -14.25
CA LEU A 129 -4.87 13.14 -13.26
C LEU A 129 -6.00 13.88 -13.96
N ARG A 130 -7.23 13.34 -13.85
CA ARG A 130 -8.41 14.03 -14.36
C ARG A 130 -8.82 15.12 -13.38
N PRO A 131 -9.31 16.30 -13.83
CA PRO A 131 -9.72 17.36 -12.91
C PRO A 131 -10.74 16.91 -11.85
N ARG A 132 -11.64 16.00 -12.22
CA ARG A 132 -12.62 15.39 -11.30
C ARG A 132 -11.98 14.54 -10.20
N PHE A 133 -10.71 14.13 -10.34
CA PHE A 133 -10.00 13.38 -9.31
C PHE A 133 -9.74 14.25 -8.06
N ALA A 134 -9.60 15.56 -8.22
CA ALA A 134 -9.46 16.50 -7.11
C ALA A 134 -10.66 16.47 -6.14
N ILE A 135 -11.86 16.16 -6.65
CA ILE A 135 -13.10 16.00 -5.84
C ILE A 135 -12.93 14.88 -4.81
N PHE A 136 -12.11 13.89 -5.08
CA PHE A 136 -11.80 12.78 -4.16
C PHE A 136 -10.53 13.05 -3.35
N VAL A 137 -9.49 13.61 -3.96
CA VAL A 137 -8.20 13.85 -3.28
C VAL A 137 -8.35 14.83 -2.12
N LEU A 138 -9.01 15.96 -2.36
CA LEU A 138 -9.12 17.02 -1.35
C LEU A 138 -9.91 16.57 -0.11
N PRO A 139 -11.12 15.99 -0.23
CA PRO A 139 -11.82 15.45 0.93
C PRO A 139 -11.06 14.30 1.62
N ALA A 140 -10.40 13.41 0.84
CA ALA A 140 -9.64 12.31 1.41
C ALA A 140 -8.48 12.81 2.28
N LEU A 141 -7.72 13.78 1.81
CA LEU A 141 -6.61 14.38 2.56
C LEU A 141 -7.13 15.20 3.77
N ALA A 142 -8.20 15.97 3.59
CA ALA A 142 -8.83 16.72 4.69
C ALA A 142 -9.37 15.78 5.77
N GLY A 143 -10.05 14.71 5.37
CA GLY A 143 -10.56 13.70 6.30
C GLY A 143 -9.45 12.97 7.04
N ALA A 144 -8.36 12.60 6.33
CA ALA A 144 -7.18 11.97 6.94
C ALA A 144 -6.50 12.92 7.94
N TRP A 145 -6.46 14.20 7.62
CA TRP A 145 -5.99 15.25 8.52
C TRP A 145 -6.84 15.34 9.79
N LEU A 146 -8.14 15.56 9.66
CA LEU A 146 -9.08 15.65 10.79
C LEU A 146 -9.04 14.39 11.67
N MET A 147 -8.91 13.21 11.06
CA MET A 147 -8.84 11.95 11.79
C MET A 147 -7.55 11.80 12.60
N THR A 148 -6.45 12.42 12.14
CA THR A 148 -5.15 12.31 12.78
C THR A 148 -5.05 13.18 14.05
N PHE A 149 -5.68 14.33 14.03
CA PHE A 149 -5.55 15.32 15.11
C PHE A 149 -6.78 15.39 16.01
N ALA A 150 -6.56 15.37 17.35
CA ALA A 150 -7.59 15.75 18.30
C ALA A 150 -7.94 17.25 18.17
N ASP A 151 -6.93 18.10 17.96
CA ASP A 151 -7.08 19.52 17.63
C ASP A 151 -6.35 19.80 16.29
N PRO A 152 -7.09 19.88 15.17
CA PRO A 152 -6.49 20.01 13.83
C PRO A 152 -5.85 21.38 13.55
N LEU A 153 -6.02 22.35 14.43
CA LEU A 153 -5.45 23.71 14.28
C LEU A 153 -4.14 23.89 15.07
N GLN A 154 -3.84 23.00 16.00
CA GLN A 154 -2.62 23.06 16.81
C GLN A 154 -1.56 22.10 16.29
N LEU A 155 -0.78 22.56 15.32
CA LEU A 155 0.40 21.85 14.84
C LEU A 155 1.65 22.38 15.54
N ARG A 156 2.31 21.49 16.26
CA ARG A 156 3.67 21.73 16.77
C ARG A 156 4.57 20.59 16.35
N ILE A 157 5.53 20.88 15.47
CA ILE A 157 6.64 19.97 15.19
C ILE A 157 7.69 20.23 16.28
N ALA A 158 7.72 19.33 17.28
CA ALA A 158 8.60 19.51 18.44
C ALA A 158 10.07 19.24 18.07
N GLU A 159 10.31 18.26 17.18
CA GLU A 159 11.66 17.81 16.83
C GLU A 159 11.81 17.55 15.33
N VAL A 160 12.92 18.02 14.76
CA VAL A 160 13.20 17.89 13.32
C VAL A 160 13.57 16.45 12.94
N GLN A 161 14.31 15.73 13.78
CA GLN A 161 14.79 14.39 13.46
C GLN A 161 13.63 13.38 13.29
N PRO A 162 12.68 13.22 14.22
CA PRO A 162 11.51 12.36 14.00
C PRO A 162 10.70 12.76 12.76
N ALA A 163 10.59 14.06 12.51
CA ALA A 163 9.87 14.57 11.34
C ALA A 163 10.53 14.10 10.01
N LEU A 164 11.84 14.25 9.87
CA LEU A 164 12.57 13.81 8.68
C LEU A 164 12.51 12.31 8.46
N LEU A 165 12.60 11.52 9.53
CA LEU A 165 12.49 10.06 9.47
C LEU A 165 11.07 9.63 9.02
N ALA A 166 10.04 10.27 9.53
CA ALA A 166 8.65 10.00 9.14
C ALA A 166 8.37 10.39 7.68
N ILE A 167 8.89 11.53 7.22
CA ILE A 167 8.83 11.93 5.80
C ILE A 167 9.57 10.91 4.93
N GLY A 168 10.77 10.49 5.33
CA GLY A 168 11.53 9.46 4.62
C GLY A 168 10.73 8.15 4.46
N ALA A 169 10.06 7.70 5.53
CA ALA A 169 9.19 6.55 5.50
C ALA A 169 8.00 6.76 4.53
N ALA A 170 7.33 7.92 4.59
CA ALA A 170 6.21 8.26 3.71
C ALA A 170 6.63 8.26 2.23
N VAL A 171 7.81 8.80 1.92
CA VAL A 171 8.39 8.81 0.56
C VAL A 171 8.64 7.38 0.08
N LEU A 172 9.26 6.53 0.89
CA LEU A 172 9.56 5.15 0.52
C LEU A 172 8.29 4.30 0.34
N TRP A 173 7.28 4.46 1.20
CA TRP A 173 6.01 3.75 1.03
C TRP A 173 5.24 4.25 -0.19
N GLY A 174 5.17 5.56 -0.41
CA GLY A 174 4.58 6.14 -1.62
C GLY A 174 5.28 5.68 -2.90
N ALA A 175 6.62 5.63 -2.88
CA ALA A 175 7.39 5.06 -3.96
C ALA A 175 7.09 3.57 -4.15
N GLY A 176 6.93 2.80 -3.06
CA GLY A 176 6.55 1.39 -3.10
C GLY A 176 5.24 1.13 -3.84
N THR A 177 4.22 1.98 -3.64
CA THR A 177 2.94 1.94 -4.39
C THR A 177 3.18 2.15 -5.89
N VAL A 178 3.93 3.19 -6.26
CA VAL A 178 4.20 3.53 -7.66
C VAL A 178 5.06 2.47 -8.35
N LEU A 179 6.12 1.99 -7.70
CA LEU A 179 6.99 0.94 -8.22
C LEU A 179 6.23 -0.40 -8.32
N GLY A 180 5.37 -0.73 -7.35
CA GLY A 180 4.49 -1.90 -7.42
C GLY A 180 3.56 -1.84 -8.63
N ARG A 181 3.01 -0.67 -8.94
CA ARG A 181 2.23 -0.46 -10.17
C ARG A 181 3.09 -0.57 -11.42
N LEU A 182 4.30 -0.02 -11.40
CA LEU A 182 5.26 -0.08 -12.52
C LEU A 182 5.53 -1.53 -12.93
N VAL A 183 5.84 -2.41 -11.99
CA VAL A 183 6.21 -3.81 -12.24
C VAL A 183 5.01 -4.74 -12.42
N SER A 184 3.79 -4.28 -12.14
CA SER A 184 2.59 -5.11 -12.19
C SER A 184 2.26 -5.73 -13.57
N PRO A 185 2.67 -5.17 -14.73
CA PRO A 185 2.54 -5.84 -16.02
C PRO A 185 3.53 -7.00 -16.19
N SER A 186 4.74 -6.89 -15.63
CA SER A 186 5.85 -7.83 -15.83
C SER A 186 5.83 -8.99 -14.84
N LEU A 187 5.24 -8.81 -13.66
CA LEU A 187 5.22 -9.80 -12.58
C LEU A 187 3.81 -10.13 -12.13
N ALA A 188 3.56 -11.42 -11.87
CA ALA A 188 2.33 -11.83 -11.21
C ALA A 188 2.30 -11.31 -9.76
N PRO A 189 1.11 -11.00 -9.19
CA PRO A 189 1.00 -10.49 -7.82
C PRO A 189 1.68 -11.38 -6.79
N ARG A 190 1.55 -12.70 -6.94
CA ARG A 190 2.20 -13.68 -6.09
C ARG A 190 3.72 -13.59 -6.16
N ASP A 191 4.29 -13.48 -7.36
CA ASP A 191 5.74 -13.39 -7.54
C ASP A 191 6.27 -12.09 -6.96
N LEU A 192 5.57 -10.97 -7.18
CA LEU A 192 5.94 -9.68 -6.60
C LEU A 192 5.87 -9.71 -5.06
N THR A 193 4.84 -10.33 -4.47
CA THR A 193 4.73 -10.51 -3.02
C THR A 193 5.90 -11.35 -2.49
N THR A 194 6.21 -12.47 -3.16
CA THR A 194 7.34 -13.34 -2.79
C THR A 194 8.68 -12.60 -2.84
N LEU A 195 8.92 -11.86 -3.91
CA LEU A 195 10.17 -11.09 -4.08
C LEU A 195 10.27 -9.93 -3.08
N ARG A 196 9.15 -9.28 -2.75
CA ARG A 196 9.13 -8.23 -1.73
C ARG A 196 9.60 -8.74 -0.38
N PHE A 197 9.06 -9.86 0.10
CA PHE A 197 9.52 -10.46 1.36
C PHE A 197 10.93 -11.03 1.23
N GLY A 198 11.27 -11.64 0.08
CA GLY A 198 12.60 -12.16 -0.19
C GLY A 198 13.70 -11.11 -0.15
N PHE A 199 13.52 -9.98 -0.83
CA PHE A 199 14.47 -8.86 -0.78
C PHE A 199 14.32 -7.99 0.48
N GLY A 200 13.16 -8.03 1.13
CA GLY A 200 12.94 -7.35 2.41
C GLY A 200 13.65 -8.03 3.58
N LEU A 201 13.79 -9.36 3.55
CA LEU A 201 14.43 -10.11 4.62
C LEU A 201 15.89 -9.69 4.91
N PRO A 202 16.80 -9.55 3.91
CA PRO A 202 18.12 -8.99 4.15
C PRO A 202 18.08 -7.57 4.74
N GLY A 203 17.12 -6.76 4.30
CA GLY A 203 16.91 -5.42 4.86
C GLY A 203 16.47 -5.45 6.32
N ALA A 204 15.55 -6.34 6.68
CA ALA A 204 15.11 -6.53 8.06
C ALA A 204 16.24 -7.08 8.96
N LEU A 205 17.06 -7.99 8.44
CA LEU A 205 18.27 -8.46 9.14
C LEU A 205 19.27 -7.33 9.37
N ALA A 206 19.48 -6.48 8.37
CA ALA A 206 20.35 -5.31 8.52
C ALA A 206 19.82 -4.34 9.60
N VAL A 207 18.50 -4.12 9.67
CA VAL A 207 17.88 -3.31 10.74
C VAL A 207 18.14 -3.92 12.11
N VAL A 208 17.94 -5.23 12.28
CA VAL A 208 18.22 -5.94 13.54
C VAL A 208 19.69 -5.79 13.92
N TRP A 209 20.59 -5.96 12.98
CA TRP A 209 22.04 -5.84 13.22
C TRP A 209 22.44 -4.41 13.63
N VAL A 210 21.94 -3.39 12.91
CA VAL A 210 22.27 -1.97 13.19
C VAL A 210 21.67 -1.51 14.54
N THR A 211 20.45 -1.99 14.86
CA THR A 211 19.77 -1.59 16.11
C THR A 211 20.18 -2.42 17.32
N GLY A 212 20.92 -3.52 17.12
CA GLY A 212 21.24 -4.47 18.19
C GLY A 212 20.01 -5.20 18.75
N ALA A 213 18.92 -5.26 17.99
CA ALA A 213 17.69 -5.90 18.44
C ALA A 213 17.89 -7.42 18.60
N PRO A 214 17.27 -8.07 19.60
CA PRO A 214 17.31 -9.52 19.75
C PRO A 214 16.72 -10.22 18.53
N VAL A 215 17.37 -11.27 18.03
CA VAL A 215 16.85 -12.07 16.91
C VAL A 215 15.70 -12.98 17.37
N ALA A 216 15.82 -13.57 18.57
CA ALA A 216 14.86 -14.53 19.09
C ALA A 216 13.59 -13.84 19.62
N PRO A 217 12.37 -14.22 19.16
CA PRO A 217 11.14 -13.56 19.59
C PRO A 217 10.57 -14.13 20.88
N GLY A 218 11.09 -15.28 21.39
CA GLY A 218 10.44 -16.04 22.44
C GLY A 218 9.19 -16.80 21.96
N TRP A 219 8.96 -17.98 22.49
CA TRP A 219 7.87 -18.87 22.04
C TRP A 219 6.47 -18.30 22.32
N ALA A 220 6.31 -17.52 23.39
CA ALA A 220 5.03 -16.89 23.75
C ALA A 220 4.52 -15.92 22.67
N ASN A 221 5.43 -15.28 21.93
CA ASN A 221 5.09 -14.28 20.92
C ASN A 221 4.81 -14.87 19.53
N VAL A 222 5.13 -16.13 19.31
CA VAL A 222 4.98 -16.81 18.00
C VAL A 222 3.54 -16.74 17.47
N PRO A 223 2.47 -17.02 18.24
CA PRO A 223 1.10 -16.92 17.73
C PRO A 223 0.73 -15.51 17.25
N GLY A 224 1.11 -14.48 18.01
CA GLY A 224 0.89 -13.08 17.63
C GLY A 224 1.65 -12.71 16.34
N LEU A 225 2.91 -13.13 16.22
CA LEU A 225 3.72 -12.92 15.01
C LEU A 225 3.16 -13.64 13.80
N LEU A 226 2.62 -14.85 13.96
CA LEU A 226 1.96 -15.57 12.87
C LEU A 226 0.73 -14.82 12.37
N LEU A 227 -0.15 -14.37 13.27
CA LEU A 227 -1.33 -13.60 12.89
C LEU A 227 -0.95 -12.29 12.20
N LEU A 228 0.03 -11.56 12.74
CA LEU A 228 0.54 -10.31 12.17
C LEU A 228 1.15 -10.52 10.79
N ALA A 229 2.01 -11.53 10.63
CA ALA A 229 2.67 -11.80 9.35
C ALA A 229 1.70 -12.30 8.28
N LEU A 230 0.70 -13.11 8.65
CA LEU A 230 -0.18 -13.76 7.67
C LEU A 230 -1.39 -12.90 7.29
N ILE A 231 -1.99 -12.16 8.23
CA ILE A 231 -3.21 -11.41 7.96
C ILE A 231 -2.87 -10.03 7.37
N PRO A 232 -2.39 -9.02 8.13
CA PRO A 232 -2.04 -7.74 7.51
C PRO A 232 -0.82 -7.87 6.59
N GLY A 233 0.19 -8.66 6.96
CA GLY A 233 1.40 -8.84 6.17
C GLY A 233 1.12 -9.50 4.83
N LEU A 234 0.97 -10.81 4.81
CA LEU A 234 0.93 -11.60 3.57
C LEU A 234 -0.37 -11.43 2.80
N LEU A 235 -1.52 -11.65 3.46
CA LEU A 235 -2.83 -11.57 2.81
C LEU A 235 -3.12 -10.15 2.33
N GLY A 236 -2.88 -9.14 3.18
CA GLY A 236 -3.05 -7.73 2.83
C GLY A 236 -2.23 -7.36 1.59
N LEU A 237 -0.94 -7.71 1.54
CA LEU A 237 -0.08 -7.41 0.39
C LEU A 237 -0.45 -8.21 -0.86
N ALA A 238 -0.85 -9.47 -0.74
CA ALA A 238 -1.28 -10.28 -1.87
C ALA A 238 -2.52 -9.69 -2.55
N LEU A 239 -3.52 -9.27 -1.77
CA LEU A 239 -4.72 -8.58 -2.27
C LEU A 239 -4.36 -7.22 -2.87
N TYR A 240 -3.50 -6.46 -2.21
CA TYR A 240 -3.03 -5.16 -2.68
C TYR A 240 -2.36 -5.24 -4.05
N TYR A 241 -1.37 -6.11 -4.23
CA TYR A 241 -0.69 -6.27 -5.52
C TYR A 241 -1.60 -6.85 -6.61
N ARG A 242 -2.58 -7.68 -6.22
CA ARG A 242 -3.62 -8.12 -7.15
C ARG A 242 -4.45 -6.94 -7.66
N ALA A 243 -4.87 -6.05 -6.77
CA ALA A 243 -5.64 -4.85 -7.12
C ALA A 243 -4.81 -3.87 -7.96
N LEU A 244 -3.55 -3.69 -7.62
CA LEU A 244 -2.66 -2.72 -8.24
C LEU A 244 -2.41 -3.00 -9.75
N ARG A 245 -2.66 -4.24 -10.22
CA ARG A 245 -2.60 -4.57 -11.66
C ARG A 245 -3.65 -3.87 -12.50
N SER A 246 -4.80 -3.52 -11.94
CA SER A 246 -5.92 -2.87 -12.64
C SER A 246 -6.23 -1.47 -12.11
N THR A 247 -5.59 -1.05 -11.00
CA THR A 247 -5.84 0.24 -10.35
C THR A 247 -4.62 1.15 -10.57
N PRO A 248 -4.79 2.36 -11.10
CA PRO A 248 -3.74 3.37 -11.14
C PRO A 248 -3.18 3.68 -9.75
N ALA A 249 -1.87 4.00 -9.68
CA ALA A 249 -1.21 4.25 -8.40
C ALA A 249 -1.82 5.43 -7.64
N SER A 250 -2.19 6.50 -8.36
CA SER A 250 -2.87 7.68 -7.79
C SER A 250 -4.21 7.34 -7.12
N ARG A 251 -4.97 6.37 -7.65
CA ARG A 251 -6.22 5.90 -7.04
C ARG A 251 -5.99 4.88 -5.93
N ALA A 252 -5.02 4.00 -6.11
CA ALA A 252 -4.65 3.02 -5.11
C ALA A 252 -4.28 3.71 -3.79
N THR A 253 -3.47 4.77 -3.84
CA THR A 253 -3.06 5.49 -2.63
C THR A 253 -4.22 6.17 -1.89
N LEU A 254 -5.31 6.57 -2.59
CA LEU A 254 -6.53 7.02 -1.90
C LEU A 254 -7.29 5.85 -1.28
N GLY A 255 -7.35 4.69 -1.93
CA GLY A 255 -7.91 3.47 -1.37
C GLY A 255 -7.17 3.01 -0.10
N GLU A 256 -5.86 3.25 -0.03
CA GLU A 256 -5.03 2.96 1.15
C GLU A 256 -5.47 3.75 2.40
N LEU A 257 -6.22 4.85 2.27
CA LEU A 257 -6.78 5.58 3.41
C LEU A 257 -7.83 4.77 4.20
N ALA A 258 -8.29 3.65 3.69
CA ALA A 258 -9.05 2.68 4.48
C ALA A 258 -8.23 2.13 5.66
N PHE A 259 -6.89 2.06 5.56
CA PHE A 259 -6.00 1.66 6.65
C PHE A 259 -6.20 2.51 7.93
N PRO A 260 -5.98 3.83 7.91
CA PRO A 260 -6.15 4.63 9.12
C PRO A 260 -7.61 4.66 9.60
N ALA A 261 -8.59 4.57 8.72
CA ALA A 261 -10.00 4.50 9.11
C ALA A 261 -10.30 3.21 9.89
N THR A 262 -9.85 2.05 9.38
CA THR A 262 -10.01 0.77 10.08
C THR A 262 -9.21 0.75 11.38
N SER A 263 -7.97 1.27 11.38
CA SER A 263 -7.14 1.36 12.57
C SER A 263 -7.80 2.18 13.69
N ALA A 264 -8.44 3.30 13.34
CA ALA A 264 -9.19 4.12 14.29
C ALA A 264 -10.39 3.36 14.89
N LEU A 265 -11.18 2.66 14.03
CA LEU A 265 -12.31 1.84 14.48
C LEU A 265 -11.87 0.70 15.38
N VAL A 266 -10.79 0.02 15.05
CA VAL A 266 -10.16 -1.04 15.87
C VAL A 266 -9.69 -0.47 17.21
N GLY A 267 -9.06 0.71 17.18
CA GLY A 267 -8.64 1.42 18.38
C GLY A 267 -9.81 1.67 19.34
N VAL A 268 -10.93 2.17 18.83
CA VAL A 268 -12.15 2.41 19.63
C VAL A 268 -12.76 1.10 20.12
N ALA A 269 -12.89 0.10 19.25
CA ALA A 269 -13.63 -1.12 19.57
C ALA A 269 -12.86 -2.06 20.54
N PHE A 270 -11.53 -2.12 20.43
CA PHE A 270 -10.73 -3.15 21.11
C PHE A 270 -9.62 -2.59 22.02
N LEU A 271 -9.16 -1.35 21.78
CA LEU A 271 -8.02 -0.77 22.50
C LEU A 271 -8.44 0.38 23.45
N GLY A 272 -9.74 0.63 23.60
CA GLY A 272 -10.26 1.67 24.50
C GLY A 272 -9.93 3.10 24.07
N THR A 273 -9.54 3.33 22.82
CA THR A 273 -9.23 4.66 22.29
C THR A 273 -10.51 5.48 22.18
N THR A 274 -10.45 6.75 22.61
CA THR A 274 -11.57 7.70 22.43
C THR A 274 -11.24 8.65 21.29
N LEU A 275 -12.19 8.84 20.35
CA LEU A 275 -12.05 9.80 19.26
C LEU A 275 -12.85 11.07 19.58
N THR A 276 -12.26 12.22 19.26
CA THR A 276 -12.95 13.51 19.33
C THR A 276 -13.99 13.64 18.20
N GLY A 277 -14.89 14.62 18.29
CA GLY A 277 -15.88 14.88 17.24
C GLY A 277 -15.23 15.18 15.87
N THR A 278 -14.09 15.90 15.86
CA THR A 278 -13.31 16.17 14.64
C THR A 278 -12.71 14.92 14.03
N GLN A 279 -12.21 14.00 14.85
CA GLN A 279 -11.67 12.72 14.40
C GLN A 279 -12.77 11.80 13.83
N TRP A 280 -13.96 11.78 14.46
CA TRP A 280 -15.14 11.08 13.90
C TRP A 280 -15.57 11.66 12.56
N LEU A 281 -15.61 13.00 12.43
CA LEU A 281 -15.89 13.66 11.16
C LEU A 281 -14.87 13.25 10.09
N GLY A 282 -13.58 13.27 10.43
CA GLY A 282 -12.51 12.84 9.54
C GLY A 282 -12.68 11.39 9.07
N LEU A 283 -13.02 10.48 9.98
CA LEU A 283 -13.31 9.07 9.68
C LEU A 283 -14.46 8.94 8.66
N VAL A 284 -15.56 9.63 8.90
CA VAL A 284 -16.73 9.61 8.01
C VAL A 284 -16.37 10.15 6.63
N VAL A 285 -15.63 11.26 6.55
CA VAL A 285 -15.18 11.85 5.29
C VAL A 285 -14.27 10.90 4.51
N VAL A 286 -13.30 10.26 5.16
CA VAL A 286 -12.42 9.27 4.52
C VAL A 286 -13.23 8.08 4.03
N ALA A 287 -14.07 7.48 4.89
CA ALA A 287 -14.87 6.32 4.53
C ALA A 287 -15.82 6.62 3.35
N ALA A 288 -16.51 7.75 3.39
CA ALA A 288 -17.37 8.20 2.29
C ALA A 288 -16.57 8.41 0.99
N THR A 289 -15.41 9.08 1.07
CA THR A 289 -14.59 9.37 -0.10
C THR A 289 -14.06 8.09 -0.75
N VAL A 290 -13.52 7.15 0.03
CA VAL A 290 -13.00 5.86 -0.48
C VAL A 290 -14.13 5.04 -1.10
N THR A 291 -15.31 5.00 -0.46
CA THR A 291 -16.49 4.27 -0.94
C THR A 291 -17.01 4.87 -2.25
N LEU A 292 -17.16 6.19 -2.30
CA LEU A 292 -17.62 6.90 -3.50
C LEU A 292 -16.64 6.78 -4.66
N LEU A 293 -15.34 6.85 -4.38
CA LEU A 293 -14.29 6.62 -5.38
C LEU A 293 -14.38 5.20 -5.96
N GLY A 294 -14.46 4.19 -5.10
CA GLY A 294 -14.60 2.80 -5.51
C GLY A 294 -15.86 2.55 -6.34
N TRP A 295 -16.99 3.13 -5.91
CA TRP A 295 -18.26 3.03 -6.64
C TRP A 295 -18.26 3.77 -7.99
N HIS A 296 -17.70 4.97 -8.02
CA HIS A 296 -17.59 5.78 -9.24
C HIS A 296 -16.75 5.07 -10.31
N GLU A 297 -15.63 4.47 -9.91
CA GLU A 297 -14.73 3.78 -10.84
C GLU A 297 -15.24 2.39 -11.25
N SER A 298 -15.95 1.68 -10.38
CA SER A 298 -16.53 0.38 -10.72
C SER A 298 -17.68 0.47 -11.74
N ARG A 299 -18.37 1.62 -11.83
CA ARG A 299 -19.42 1.88 -12.81
C ARG A 299 -18.91 2.32 -14.17
N ARG A 300 -17.65 2.65 -14.30
CA ARG A 300 -17.02 2.98 -15.59
C ARG A 300 -16.62 1.67 -16.26
N GLU A 301 -17.53 1.06 -17.00
CA GLU A 301 -17.16 0.00 -17.94
C GLU A 301 -16.09 0.53 -18.89
N PRO A 302 -15.02 -0.24 -19.17
CA PRO A 302 -14.17 0.05 -20.30
C PRO A 302 -15.09 0.12 -21.54
N ALA A 303 -15.04 1.22 -22.28
CA ALA A 303 -15.67 1.24 -23.61
C ALA A 303 -15.13 0.02 -24.36
N VAL A 304 -15.98 -0.96 -24.59
CA VAL A 304 -15.66 -2.11 -25.43
C VAL A 304 -15.34 -1.50 -26.78
N ALA A 305 -14.05 -1.53 -27.19
CA ALA A 305 -13.72 -1.20 -28.56
C ALA A 305 -14.60 -2.10 -29.44
N PRO A 306 -15.34 -1.53 -30.41
CA PRO A 306 -16.12 -2.37 -31.32
C PRO A 306 -15.19 -3.44 -31.88
N ALA A 307 -15.64 -4.69 -31.83
CA ALA A 307 -14.88 -5.79 -32.42
C ALA A 307 -14.50 -5.37 -33.84
N PRO A 308 -13.25 -5.60 -34.28
CA PRO A 308 -12.88 -5.35 -35.66
C PRO A 308 -13.93 -6.05 -36.51
N ALA A 309 -14.53 -5.30 -37.46
CA ALA A 309 -15.52 -5.85 -38.37
C ALA A 309 -14.92 -7.10 -39.01
N ASP A 310 -15.63 -8.20 -38.90
CA ASP A 310 -15.18 -9.47 -39.48
C ASP A 310 -14.98 -9.25 -41.01
N PRO A 311 -13.79 -9.45 -41.55
CA PRO A 311 -13.59 -9.27 -43.00
C PRO A 311 -14.48 -10.18 -43.85
N ALA A 312 -15.13 -11.19 -43.24
CA ALA A 312 -16.10 -12.05 -43.92
C ALA A 312 -17.42 -11.35 -44.25
N ASP A 313 -17.83 -10.28 -43.48
CA ASP A 313 -19.07 -9.55 -43.77
C ASP A 313 -18.97 -8.65 -45.01
N GLY A 314 -17.77 -8.23 -45.39
CA GLY A 314 -17.51 -7.47 -46.63
C GLY A 314 -17.55 -8.32 -47.90
N ALA A 315 -17.35 -9.64 -47.81
CA ALA A 315 -17.32 -10.54 -48.96
C ALA A 315 -18.70 -11.01 -49.42
N LEU A 316 -19.73 -10.94 -48.55
CA LEU A 316 -21.11 -11.38 -48.89
C LEU A 316 -21.92 -10.33 -49.63
N VAL A 317 -21.48 -9.07 -49.65
CA VAL A 317 -22.24 -8.00 -50.37
C VAL A 317 -21.78 -7.87 -51.84
N ALA A 318 -20.61 -8.41 -52.18
CA ALA A 318 -20.03 -8.28 -53.55
C ALA A 318 -20.50 -9.35 -54.56
N VAL A 319 -21.33 -10.33 -54.17
CA VAL A 319 -21.74 -11.45 -55.06
C VAL A 319 -23.19 -11.36 -55.53
N ARG A 320 -23.88 -10.25 -55.35
CA ARG A 320 -25.21 -10.01 -55.92
C ARG A 320 -25.24 -8.77 -56.81
N ALA A 321 -24.62 -8.81 -57.95
CA ALA A 321 -24.99 -8.00 -59.11
C ALA A 321 -25.65 -8.93 -60.15
N PRO A 322 -26.94 -8.74 -60.52
CA PRO A 322 -27.55 -9.51 -61.62
C PRO A 322 -27.00 -8.98 -62.92
N GLY A 323 -26.51 -9.91 -63.77
CA GLY A 323 -26.20 -9.61 -65.14
C GLY A 323 -27.54 -9.39 -65.90
N HIS A 324 -27.53 -8.32 -66.71
CA HIS A 324 -28.20 -8.17 -68.00
C HIS A 324 -27.40 -7.20 -68.82
#